data_5a09aa875d9ec00b5fc21d9d119458cb
#
_entry.id   5a09aa875d9ec00b5fc21d9d119458cb
#
_cell.length_a   1.000
_cell.length_b   1.000
_cell.length_c   1.000
_cell.angle_alpha   90.00
_cell.angle_beta   90.00
_cell.angle_gamma   90.00
#
_symmetry.space_group_name_H-M   'P 1'
#
loop_
_entity.id
_entity.type
_entity.pdbx_description
1 polymer ?
#
loop_
_entity_poly.entity_id
_entity_poly.type
_entity_poly.pdbx_seq_one_letter_code
_entity_poly.pdbx_strand_id
1 'polypeptide(L)'
;TKAQLARWVDYANQKGAVIIYDAAYEAYISQEDVPHSIYECEGARTCAIELRSFSKNAGFTGLRLGYTVVPKDLKVNDVSLHSLWARRHGTKYNGAPYIVQRAGEAVYSAKGEAQLKQQIAYYMKNAACILQGLRDAGYRVSGGVNAPYIWLETPKGMGSWQFFDELLENAGVAGTPGAGFGPNGEGYFRLTAFGSYE
;
A
#
# COMPACT_ATOMS: atom_id res chain seq x y z
N THR A 1 -12.69 4.30 -4.30
CA THR A 1 -13.81 3.38 -4.54
C THR A 1 -13.70 2.72 -5.91
N LYS A 2 -14.38 1.59 -6.12
CA LYS A 2 -14.41 0.88 -7.40
C LYS A 2 -14.92 1.77 -8.54
N ALA A 3 -15.93 2.59 -8.28
CA ALA A 3 -16.46 3.52 -9.27
C ALA A 3 -15.45 4.60 -9.69
N GLN A 4 -14.63 5.10 -8.76
CA GLN A 4 -13.56 6.04 -9.08
C GLN A 4 -12.45 5.37 -9.88
N LEU A 5 -12.07 4.15 -9.51
CA LEU A 5 -11.03 3.41 -10.22
C LEU A 5 -11.47 3.05 -11.65
N ALA A 6 -12.73 2.67 -11.85
CA ALA A 6 -13.29 2.43 -13.18
C ALA A 6 -13.16 3.64 -14.10
N ARG A 7 -13.40 4.86 -13.60
CA ARG A 7 -13.20 6.09 -14.37
C ARG A 7 -11.75 6.31 -14.81
N TRP A 8 -10.77 5.92 -13.98
CA TRP A 8 -9.36 5.95 -14.35
C TRP A 8 -9.05 4.93 -15.44
N VAL A 9 -9.62 3.73 -15.34
CA VAL A 9 -9.48 2.68 -16.37
C VAL A 9 -10.06 3.14 -17.71
N ASP A 10 -11.26 3.71 -17.69
CA ASP A 10 -11.89 4.28 -18.89
C ASP A 10 -11.04 5.38 -19.52
N TYR A 11 -10.54 6.31 -18.70
CA TYR A 11 -9.67 7.39 -19.16
C TYR A 11 -8.38 6.85 -19.80
N ALA A 12 -7.73 5.87 -19.15
CA ALA A 12 -6.50 5.27 -19.65
C ALA A 12 -6.72 4.59 -21.00
N ASN A 13 -7.80 3.80 -21.15
CA ASN A 13 -8.16 3.16 -22.42
C ASN A 13 -8.44 4.19 -23.53
N GLN A 14 -9.17 5.26 -23.22
CA GLN A 14 -9.47 6.33 -24.18
C GLN A 14 -8.22 7.10 -24.65
N LYS A 15 -7.22 7.24 -23.77
CA LYS A 15 -5.99 8.00 -24.04
C LYS A 15 -4.81 7.14 -24.49
N GLY A 16 -4.97 5.81 -24.53
CA GLY A 16 -3.85 4.90 -24.81
C GLY A 16 -2.77 4.96 -23.72
N ALA A 17 -3.16 5.31 -22.49
CA ALA A 17 -2.24 5.40 -21.34
C ALA A 17 -2.18 4.07 -20.59
N VAL A 18 -1.12 3.88 -19.80
CA VAL A 18 -0.96 2.71 -18.94
C VAL A 18 -1.01 3.14 -17.47
N ILE A 19 -1.83 2.46 -16.69
CA ILE A 19 -1.90 2.61 -15.24
C ILE A 19 -0.92 1.64 -14.59
N ILE A 20 -0.06 2.14 -13.70
CA ILE A 20 0.71 1.32 -12.76
C ILE A 20 -0.02 1.39 -11.42
N TYR A 21 -0.67 0.28 -11.06
CA TYR A 21 -1.48 0.17 -9.84
C TYR A 21 -0.67 -0.51 -8.74
N ASP A 22 -0.28 0.27 -7.72
CA ASP A 22 0.44 -0.24 -6.56
C ASP A 22 -0.54 -0.76 -5.51
N ALA A 23 -0.65 -2.08 -5.41
CA ALA A 23 -1.54 -2.78 -4.49
C ALA A 23 -0.79 -3.37 -3.27
N ALA A 24 0.32 -2.75 -2.85
CA ALA A 24 1.15 -3.27 -1.76
C ALA A 24 0.41 -3.38 -0.40
N TYR A 25 -0.69 -2.67 -0.22
CA TYR A 25 -1.51 -2.66 1.00
C TYR A 25 -2.91 -3.25 0.82
N GLU A 26 -3.20 -3.92 -0.28
CA GLU A 26 -4.54 -4.43 -0.61
C GLU A 26 -5.12 -5.35 0.47
N ALA A 27 -4.27 -6.13 1.15
CA ALA A 27 -4.70 -7.04 2.20
C ALA A 27 -5.30 -6.34 3.44
N TYR A 28 -5.07 -5.04 3.58
CA TYR A 28 -5.63 -4.20 4.65
C TYR A 28 -6.99 -3.59 4.30
N ILE A 29 -7.44 -3.70 3.06
CA ILE A 29 -8.72 -3.16 2.62
C ILE A 29 -9.85 -3.94 3.32
N SER A 30 -10.73 -3.20 3.99
CA SER A 30 -11.87 -3.75 4.72
C SER A 30 -13.23 -3.24 4.22
N GLN A 31 -13.23 -2.17 3.41
CA GLN A 31 -14.44 -1.58 2.85
C GLN A 31 -14.81 -2.29 1.55
N GLU A 32 -16.06 -2.71 1.43
CA GLU A 32 -16.57 -3.50 0.28
C GLU A 32 -16.52 -2.74 -1.06
N ASP A 33 -16.61 -1.41 -1.03
CA ASP A 33 -16.59 -0.56 -2.23
C ASP A 33 -15.16 -0.22 -2.71
N VAL A 34 -14.13 -0.64 -1.98
CA VAL A 34 -12.72 -0.46 -2.33
C VAL A 34 -12.15 -1.75 -2.92
N PRO A 35 -11.77 -1.77 -4.20
CA PRO A 35 -11.29 -2.99 -4.85
C PRO A 35 -9.91 -3.40 -4.34
N HIS A 36 -9.70 -4.71 -4.20
CA HIS A 36 -8.40 -5.31 -3.88
C HIS A 36 -7.48 -5.42 -5.09
N SER A 37 -8.04 -5.34 -6.29
CA SER A 37 -7.31 -5.41 -7.55
C SER A 37 -7.90 -4.45 -8.58
N ILE A 38 -7.04 -3.83 -9.39
CA ILE A 38 -7.51 -3.03 -10.53
C ILE A 38 -8.29 -3.89 -11.52
N TYR A 39 -8.00 -5.18 -11.59
CA TYR A 39 -8.67 -6.12 -12.51
C TYR A 39 -10.11 -6.47 -12.11
N GLU A 40 -10.61 -5.97 -10.98
CA GLU A 40 -12.04 -5.94 -10.68
C GLU A 40 -12.81 -4.89 -11.50
N CYS A 41 -12.10 -3.97 -12.17
CA CYS A 41 -12.68 -3.01 -13.09
C CYS A 41 -12.62 -3.57 -14.52
N GLU A 42 -13.75 -3.51 -15.23
CA GLU A 42 -13.82 -3.91 -16.64
C GLU A 42 -12.86 -3.05 -17.47
N GLY A 43 -12.19 -3.65 -18.46
CA GLY A 43 -11.22 -2.97 -19.33
C GLY A 43 -9.83 -2.75 -18.70
N ALA A 44 -9.60 -3.08 -17.43
CA ALA A 44 -8.29 -2.87 -16.80
C ALA A 44 -7.17 -3.74 -17.41
N ARG A 45 -7.51 -4.92 -17.95
CA ARG A 45 -6.51 -5.84 -18.54
C ARG A 45 -5.83 -5.27 -19.79
N THR A 46 -6.43 -4.29 -20.43
CA THR A 46 -5.89 -3.64 -21.63
C THR A 46 -5.10 -2.37 -21.35
N CYS A 47 -5.14 -1.87 -20.10
CA CYS A 47 -4.48 -0.59 -19.75
C CYS A 47 -3.74 -0.59 -18.40
N ALA A 48 -3.70 -1.70 -17.64
CA ALA A 48 -3.11 -1.66 -16.31
C ALA A 48 -2.08 -2.76 -16.04
N ILE A 49 -1.05 -2.39 -15.27
CA ILE A 49 -0.08 -3.26 -14.62
C ILE A 49 -0.32 -3.17 -13.12
N GLU A 50 -0.37 -4.32 -12.42
CA GLU A 50 -0.55 -4.37 -10.98
C GLU A 50 0.72 -4.82 -10.27
N LEU A 51 1.11 -4.10 -9.23
CA LEU A 51 2.24 -4.42 -8.37
C LEU A 51 1.74 -4.96 -7.03
N ARG A 52 2.27 -6.08 -6.60
CA ARG A 52 1.96 -6.75 -5.32
C ARG A 52 3.22 -6.92 -4.47
N SER A 53 3.06 -6.87 -3.16
CA SER A 53 4.17 -6.99 -2.22
C SER A 53 3.79 -7.87 -1.02
N PHE A 54 4.70 -8.75 -0.63
CA PHE A 54 4.59 -9.52 0.62
C PHE A 54 5.18 -8.77 1.83
N SER A 55 5.81 -7.61 1.60
CA SER A 55 6.50 -6.87 2.66
C SER A 55 5.59 -6.45 3.79
N LYS A 56 4.36 -6.03 3.46
CA LYS A 56 3.44 -5.44 4.44
C LYS A 56 2.39 -6.43 4.93
N ASN A 57 1.85 -7.25 4.05
CA ASN A 57 0.84 -8.23 4.42
C ASN A 57 1.42 -9.45 5.16
N ALA A 58 2.56 -9.99 4.72
CA ALA A 58 3.17 -11.21 5.25
C ALA A 58 4.45 -10.99 6.08
N GLY A 59 4.82 -9.73 6.35
CA GLY A 59 6.03 -9.42 7.11
C GLY A 59 7.34 -9.69 6.35
N PHE A 60 7.31 -9.82 5.02
CA PHE A 60 8.48 -10.17 4.20
C PHE A 60 9.37 -8.96 3.87
N THR A 61 9.39 -7.93 4.69
CA THR A 61 10.22 -6.74 4.47
C THR A 61 11.69 -7.09 4.30
N GLY A 62 12.22 -8.02 5.11
CA GLY A 62 13.60 -8.53 5.02
C GLY A 62 13.80 -9.59 3.94
N LEU A 63 12.77 -10.34 3.54
CA LEU A 63 12.85 -11.41 2.54
C LEU A 63 12.77 -10.90 1.10
N ARG A 64 12.31 -9.67 0.88
CA ARG A 64 12.31 -8.98 -0.42
C ARG A 64 11.51 -9.71 -1.51
N LEU A 65 10.22 -9.98 -1.26
CA LEU A 65 9.35 -10.63 -2.23
C LEU A 65 8.18 -9.73 -2.65
N GLY A 66 7.94 -9.69 -3.93
CA GLY A 66 6.79 -9.06 -4.58
C GLY A 66 6.58 -9.68 -5.95
N TYR A 67 5.49 -9.36 -6.61
CA TYR A 67 5.24 -9.77 -7.98
C TYR A 67 4.50 -8.69 -8.77
N THR A 68 4.64 -8.77 -10.08
CA THR A 68 4.01 -7.85 -11.03
C THR A 68 3.09 -8.63 -11.94
N VAL A 69 1.85 -8.19 -12.06
CA VAL A 69 0.89 -8.75 -13.02
C VAL A 69 0.86 -7.85 -14.25
N VAL A 70 1.31 -8.40 -15.38
CA VAL A 70 1.25 -7.74 -16.69
C VAL A 70 0.36 -8.59 -17.59
N PRO A 71 -0.88 -8.16 -17.90
CA PRO A 71 -1.78 -8.92 -18.76
C PRO A 71 -1.22 -9.13 -20.17
N LYS A 72 -1.53 -10.28 -20.77
CA LYS A 72 -1.14 -10.55 -22.18
C LYS A 72 -1.85 -9.63 -23.16
N ASP A 73 -3.03 -9.14 -22.78
CA ASP A 73 -3.85 -8.25 -23.62
C ASP A 73 -3.35 -6.80 -23.61
N LEU A 74 -2.45 -6.45 -22.68
CA LEU A 74 -1.88 -5.11 -22.57
C LEU A 74 -0.82 -4.88 -23.66
N LYS A 75 -1.15 -4.00 -24.60
CA LYS A 75 -0.29 -3.61 -25.73
C LYS A 75 -0.16 -2.10 -25.81
N VAL A 76 1.01 -1.63 -26.26
CA VAL A 76 1.26 -0.24 -26.64
C VAL A 76 1.87 -0.25 -28.02
N ASN A 77 1.25 0.44 -28.99
CA ASN A 77 1.66 0.43 -30.39
C ASN A 77 1.84 -1.00 -30.95
N ASP A 78 0.86 -1.88 -30.67
CA ASP A 78 0.85 -3.31 -31.03
C ASP A 78 1.95 -4.17 -30.39
N VAL A 79 2.77 -3.60 -29.53
CA VAL A 79 3.82 -4.33 -28.80
C VAL A 79 3.28 -4.82 -27.47
N SER A 80 3.38 -6.13 -27.20
CA SER A 80 2.96 -6.75 -25.95
C SER A 80 3.88 -6.33 -24.80
N LEU A 81 3.34 -5.61 -23.80
CA LEU A 81 4.09 -5.26 -22.59
C LEU A 81 4.42 -6.49 -21.75
N HIS A 82 3.56 -7.51 -21.76
CA HIS A 82 3.86 -8.79 -21.10
C HIS A 82 5.14 -9.43 -21.66
N SER A 83 5.29 -9.48 -22.97
CA SER A 83 6.49 -10.08 -23.60
C SER A 83 7.75 -9.28 -23.31
N LEU A 84 7.66 -7.95 -23.33
CA LEU A 84 8.78 -7.07 -22.96
C LEU A 84 9.17 -7.25 -21.48
N TRP A 85 8.17 -7.28 -20.60
CA TRP A 85 8.39 -7.49 -19.16
C TRP A 85 9.03 -8.85 -18.88
N ALA A 86 8.49 -9.92 -19.46
CA ALA A 86 9.02 -11.27 -19.27
C ALA A 86 10.50 -11.37 -19.71
N ARG A 87 10.83 -10.80 -20.88
CA ARG A 87 12.22 -10.75 -21.37
C ARG A 87 13.12 -9.95 -20.44
N ARG A 88 12.69 -8.73 -20.05
CA ARG A 88 13.46 -7.88 -19.15
C ARG A 88 13.69 -8.57 -17.81
N HIS A 89 12.64 -9.12 -17.20
CA HIS A 89 12.71 -9.79 -15.92
C HIS A 89 13.66 -10.99 -15.98
N GLY A 90 13.49 -11.87 -16.97
CA GLY A 90 14.31 -13.07 -17.13
C GLY A 90 15.78 -12.79 -17.45
N THR A 91 16.12 -11.64 -18.06
CA THR A 91 17.51 -11.29 -18.42
C THR A 91 18.22 -10.43 -17.38
N LYS A 92 17.49 -9.60 -16.62
CA LYS A 92 18.07 -8.67 -15.66
C LYS A 92 18.12 -9.21 -14.24
N TYR A 93 17.14 -10.04 -13.87
CA TYR A 93 16.93 -10.41 -12.48
C TYR A 93 16.76 -11.92 -12.23
N ASN A 94 16.18 -12.67 -13.16
CA ASN A 94 15.85 -14.11 -13.07
C ASN A 94 14.83 -14.49 -11.99
N GLY A 95 14.39 -13.57 -11.18
CA GLY A 95 13.42 -13.79 -10.09
C GLY A 95 14.04 -13.79 -8.69
N ALA A 96 13.17 -13.83 -7.69
CA ALA A 96 13.55 -13.93 -6.29
C ALA A 96 14.20 -15.31 -5.98
N PRO A 97 14.99 -15.44 -4.90
CA PRO A 97 15.53 -16.73 -4.48
C PRO A 97 14.42 -17.79 -4.31
N TYR A 98 14.68 -19.03 -4.74
CA TYR A 98 13.67 -20.10 -4.73
C TYR A 98 13.02 -20.32 -3.35
N ILE A 99 13.82 -20.30 -2.29
CA ILE A 99 13.34 -20.47 -0.90
C ILE A 99 12.32 -19.36 -0.53
N VAL A 100 12.57 -18.13 -0.98
CA VAL A 100 11.67 -16.99 -0.73
C VAL A 100 10.37 -17.11 -1.54
N GLN A 101 10.45 -17.63 -2.77
CA GLN A 101 9.27 -17.94 -3.58
C GLN A 101 8.40 -19.03 -2.92
N ARG A 102 9.03 -20.09 -2.38
CA ARG A 102 8.30 -21.14 -1.63
C ARG A 102 7.65 -20.59 -0.35
N ALA A 103 8.32 -19.67 0.34
CA ALA A 103 7.72 -18.98 1.48
C ALA A 103 6.50 -18.13 1.05
N GLY A 104 6.58 -17.43 -0.10
CA GLY A 104 5.47 -16.68 -0.67
C GLY A 104 4.28 -17.58 -1.05
N GLU A 105 4.54 -18.75 -1.61
CA GLU A 105 3.50 -19.75 -1.91
C GLU A 105 2.78 -20.21 -0.63
N ALA A 106 3.54 -20.43 0.45
CA ALA A 106 2.98 -20.87 1.73
C ALA A 106 2.02 -19.83 2.34
N VAL A 107 2.17 -18.53 2.02
CA VAL A 107 1.23 -17.47 2.45
C VAL A 107 -0.20 -17.74 1.96
N TYR A 108 -0.36 -18.32 0.78
CA TYR A 108 -1.65 -18.64 0.18
C TYR A 108 -2.20 -20.02 0.59
N SER A 109 -1.53 -20.75 1.47
CA SER A 109 -2.11 -21.94 2.09
C SER A 109 -3.19 -21.56 3.11
N ALA A 110 -4.11 -22.45 3.42
CA ALA A 110 -5.14 -22.20 4.43
C ALA A 110 -4.56 -21.77 5.79
N LYS A 111 -3.40 -22.34 6.18
CA LYS A 111 -2.69 -21.95 7.41
C LYS A 111 -2.06 -20.56 7.26
N GLY A 112 -1.43 -20.27 6.13
CA GLY A 112 -0.82 -18.97 5.84
C GLY A 112 -1.85 -17.86 5.83
N GLU A 113 -2.97 -18.04 5.15
CA GLU A 113 -4.08 -17.08 5.12
C GLU A 113 -4.67 -16.80 6.51
N ALA A 114 -4.82 -17.85 7.34
CA ALA A 114 -5.31 -17.67 8.71
C ALA A 114 -4.34 -16.83 9.56
N GLN A 115 -3.04 -17.09 9.46
CA GLN A 115 -2.00 -16.31 10.15
C GLN A 115 -1.95 -14.87 9.65
N LEU A 116 -2.06 -14.67 8.34
CA LEU A 116 -2.09 -13.36 7.73
C LEU A 116 -3.27 -12.52 8.26
N LYS A 117 -4.48 -13.09 8.26
CA LYS A 117 -5.67 -12.42 8.78
C LYS A 117 -5.51 -11.99 10.25
N GLN A 118 -4.90 -12.83 11.07
CA GLN A 118 -4.62 -12.51 12.47
C GLN A 118 -3.63 -11.34 12.60
N GLN A 119 -2.56 -11.35 11.82
CA GLN A 119 -1.55 -10.28 11.82
C GLN A 119 -2.15 -8.95 11.34
N ILE A 120 -2.92 -8.96 10.27
CA ILE A 120 -3.60 -7.77 9.76
C ILE A 120 -4.59 -7.22 10.78
N ALA A 121 -5.41 -8.09 11.38
CA ALA A 121 -6.36 -7.70 12.41
C ALA A 121 -5.66 -7.05 13.62
N TYR A 122 -4.49 -7.56 14.02
CA TYR A 122 -3.67 -6.98 15.08
C TYR A 122 -3.24 -5.54 14.74
N TYR A 123 -2.66 -5.32 13.57
CA TYR A 123 -2.24 -3.98 13.15
C TYR A 123 -3.41 -3.02 12.95
N MET A 124 -4.53 -3.50 12.44
CA MET A 124 -5.72 -2.66 12.28
C MET A 124 -6.38 -2.31 13.62
N LYS A 125 -6.27 -3.18 14.63
CA LYS A 125 -6.64 -2.85 16.01
C LYS A 125 -5.78 -1.72 16.58
N ASN A 126 -4.45 -1.77 16.35
CA ASN A 126 -3.55 -0.68 16.73
C ASN A 126 -3.94 0.63 16.04
N ALA A 127 -4.19 0.57 14.72
CA ALA A 127 -4.61 1.74 13.95
C ALA A 127 -5.90 2.36 14.49
N ALA A 128 -6.89 1.53 14.81
CA ALA A 128 -8.15 2.00 15.39
C ALA A 128 -7.95 2.67 16.75
N CYS A 129 -7.09 2.10 17.62
CA CYS A 129 -6.75 2.66 18.91
C CYS A 129 -6.08 4.04 18.79
N ILE A 130 -5.05 4.15 17.92
CA ILE A 130 -4.36 5.42 17.69
C ILE A 130 -5.32 6.46 17.09
N LEU A 131 -6.13 6.06 16.12
CA LEU A 131 -7.09 6.94 15.46
C LEU A 131 -8.13 7.49 16.45
N GLN A 132 -8.66 6.63 17.32
CA GLN A 132 -9.65 7.02 18.31
C GLN A 132 -9.02 7.94 19.36
N GLY A 133 -7.85 7.59 19.91
CA GLY A 133 -7.17 8.41 20.91
C GLY A 133 -6.83 9.81 20.41
N LEU A 134 -6.39 9.93 19.16
CA LEU A 134 -6.10 11.23 18.56
C LEU A 134 -7.37 12.06 18.32
N ARG A 135 -8.48 11.44 17.91
CA ARG A 135 -9.77 12.11 17.77
C ARG A 135 -10.30 12.61 19.10
N ASP A 136 -10.21 11.79 20.16
CA ASP A 136 -10.64 12.15 21.51
C ASP A 136 -9.81 13.31 22.08
N ALA A 137 -8.53 13.39 21.66
CA ALA A 137 -7.64 14.52 21.98
C ALA A 137 -7.88 15.76 21.10
N GLY A 138 -8.83 15.72 20.17
CA GLY A 138 -9.20 16.85 19.32
C GLY A 138 -8.33 17.07 18.07
N TYR A 139 -7.51 16.10 17.69
CA TYR A 139 -6.70 16.19 16.48
C TYR A 139 -7.51 15.87 15.21
N ARG A 140 -7.20 16.55 14.13
CA ARG A 140 -7.71 16.20 12.80
C ARG A 140 -6.86 15.09 12.21
N VAL A 141 -7.48 13.94 11.98
CA VAL A 141 -6.80 12.73 11.51
C VAL A 141 -7.59 12.04 10.39
N SER A 142 -6.87 11.40 9.49
CA SER A 142 -7.42 10.55 8.43
C SER A 142 -6.60 9.26 8.29
N GLY A 143 -7.08 8.31 7.49
CA GLY A 143 -6.43 7.00 7.33
C GLY A 143 -6.83 6.01 8.42
N GLY A 144 -6.03 4.96 8.61
CA GLY A 144 -6.25 3.92 9.63
C GLY A 144 -7.43 2.98 9.37
N VAL A 145 -8.00 2.95 8.15
CA VAL A 145 -9.17 2.14 7.77
C VAL A 145 -8.79 1.03 6.79
N ASN A 146 -8.16 1.38 5.66
CA ASN A 146 -7.74 0.42 4.63
C ASN A 146 -6.20 0.32 4.55
N ALA A 147 -5.50 0.88 5.51
CA ALA A 147 -4.06 0.81 5.65
C ALA A 147 -3.69 1.12 7.12
N PRO A 148 -2.57 0.59 7.63
CA PRO A 148 -2.14 0.79 9.02
C PRO A 148 -1.38 2.12 9.20
N TYR A 149 -1.77 3.15 8.47
CA TYR A 149 -1.20 4.50 8.57
C TYR A 149 -2.26 5.52 8.94
N ILE A 150 -1.90 6.41 9.85
CA ILE A 150 -2.71 7.55 10.27
C ILE A 150 -2.01 8.82 9.82
N TRP A 151 -2.74 9.68 9.15
CA TRP A 151 -2.31 10.99 8.70
C TRP A 151 -2.90 12.04 9.64
N LEU A 152 -2.04 12.72 10.36
CA LEU A 152 -2.35 13.70 11.39
C LEU A 152 -2.04 15.11 10.89
N GLU A 153 -2.96 16.05 11.06
CA GLU A 153 -2.66 17.48 10.91
C GLU A 153 -1.93 17.98 12.17
N THR A 154 -0.78 18.64 11.99
CA THR A 154 0.02 19.13 13.12
C THR A 154 -0.74 20.21 13.90
N PRO A 155 -0.64 20.21 15.24
CA PRO A 155 -1.38 21.16 16.06
C PRO A 155 -0.85 22.59 15.92
N LYS A 156 -1.73 23.57 16.14
CA LYS A 156 -1.39 25.00 16.27
C LYS A 156 -0.55 25.59 15.12
N GLY A 157 -0.67 25.04 13.92
CA GLY A 157 0.11 25.49 12.76
C GLY A 157 1.61 25.21 12.86
N MET A 158 2.02 24.24 13.67
CA MET A 158 3.40 23.76 13.69
C MET A 158 3.80 23.19 12.34
N GLY A 159 5.05 23.43 11.92
CA GLY A 159 5.64 22.73 10.80
C GLY A 159 5.85 21.24 11.10
N SER A 160 5.92 20.43 10.06
CA SER A 160 6.07 18.97 10.16
C SER A 160 7.29 18.52 10.97
N TRP A 161 8.42 19.19 10.77
CA TRP A 161 9.67 18.91 11.52
C TRP A 161 9.63 19.41 12.95
N GLN A 162 9.05 20.58 13.19
CA GLN A 162 8.86 21.08 14.55
C GLN A 162 8.01 20.11 15.39
N PHE A 163 6.94 19.56 14.80
CA PHE A 163 6.11 18.57 15.48
C PHE A 163 6.85 17.24 15.69
N PHE A 164 7.75 16.86 14.79
CA PHE A 164 8.62 15.69 14.98
C PHE A 164 9.51 15.87 16.22
N ASP A 165 10.18 17.02 16.35
CA ASP A 165 11.05 17.30 17.48
C ASP A 165 10.27 17.31 18.81
N GLU A 166 9.10 17.95 18.83
CA GLU A 166 8.19 17.96 19.98
C GLU A 166 7.77 16.54 20.44
N LEU A 167 7.39 15.67 19.48
CA LEU A 167 7.01 14.28 19.81
C LEU A 167 8.19 13.47 20.29
N LEU A 168 9.35 13.64 19.68
CA LEU A 168 10.55 12.89 20.03
C LEU A 168 11.06 13.28 21.43
N GLU A 169 11.16 14.58 21.70
CA GLU A 169 11.73 15.10 22.94
C GLU A 169 10.79 14.95 24.13
N ASN A 170 9.49 15.19 23.94
CA ASN A 170 8.53 15.24 25.05
C ASN A 170 7.75 13.94 25.27
N ALA A 171 7.60 13.11 24.22
CA ALA A 171 6.83 11.87 24.29
C ALA A 171 7.63 10.61 23.95
N GLY A 172 8.86 10.73 23.47
CA GLY A 172 9.67 9.59 23.01
C GLY A 172 9.09 8.90 21.78
N VAL A 173 8.27 9.60 20.99
CA VAL A 173 7.58 9.06 19.81
C VAL A 173 8.25 9.54 18.53
N ALA A 174 8.71 8.60 17.72
CA ALA A 174 9.22 8.87 16.39
C ALA A 174 8.20 8.49 15.31
N GLY A 175 7.94 9.40 14.37
CA GLY A 175 7.07 9.16 13.22
C GLY A 175 7.66 9.79 11.95
N THR A 176 6.85 10.05 10.94
CA THR A 176 7.35 10.62 9.68
C THR A 176 6.75 12.01 9.45
N PRO A 177 7.59 13.08 9.42
CA PRO A 177 7.13 14.40 9.05
C PRO A 177 6.48 14.40 7.67
N GLY A 178 5.33 15.06 7.54
CA GLY A 178 4.59 15.09 6.27
C GLY A 178 5.37 15.75 5.13
N ALA A 179 6.21 16.74 5.45
CA ALA A 179 7.12 17.37 4.47
C ALA A 179 8.03 16.35 3.76
N GLY A 180 8.32 15.19 4.38
CA GLY A 180 9.08 14.10 3.76
C GLY A 180 8.35 13.43 2.57
N PHE A 181 7.06 13.69 2.39
CA PHE A 181 6.25 13.22 1.26
C PHE A 181 6.06 14.29 0.17
N GLY A 182 6.70 15.42 0.30
CA GLY A 182 6.63 16.54 -0.63
C GLY A 182 6.00 17.79 0.01
N PRO A 183 5.99 18.92 -0.71
CA PRO A 183 5.60 20.22 -0.16
C PRO A 183 4.16 20.27 0.34
N ASN A 184 3.25 19.52 -0.25
CA ASN A 184 1.85 19.44 0.20
C ASN A 184 1.66 18.62 1.50
N GLY A 185 2.71 17.96 1.97
CA GLY A 185 2.71 17.27 3.25
C GLY A 185 3.14 18.15 4.43
N GLU A 186 3.55 19.40 4.17
CA GLU A 186 3.88 20.36 5.25
C GLU A 186 2.64 20.62 6.12
N GLY A 187 2.84 20.69 7.44
CA GLY A 187 1.74 20.80 8.41
C GLY A 187 1.01 19.48 8.69
N TYR A 188 1.59 18.34 8.26
CA TYR A 188 1.08 17.00 8.53
C TYR A 188 2.15 16.09 9.10
N PHE A 189 1.69 14.96 9.67
CA PHE A 189 2.56 13.94 10.26
C PHE A 189 1.96 12.55 10.06
N ARG A 190 2.79 11.56 9.68
CA ARG A 190 2.34 10.18 9.53
C ARG A 190 2.74 9.33 10.71
N LEU A 191 1.75 8.69 11.33
CA LEU A 191 1.93 7.62 12.30
C LEU A 191 1.71 6.26 11.64
N THR A 192 2.31 5.22 12.21
CA THR A 192 2.18 3.84 11.75
C THR A 192 1.70 2.95 12.89
N ALA A 193 0.89 1.96 12.55
CA ALA A 193 0.35 0.98 13.50
C ALA A 193 1.09 -0.37 13.49
N PHE A 194 2.28 -0.45 12.89
CA PHE A 194 3.06 -1.69 12.81
C PHE A 194 3.83 -2.05 14.09
N GLY A 195 3.74 -1.26 15.14
CA GLY A 195 4.36 -1.54 16.42
C GLY A 195 3.65 -2.61 17.25
N SER A 196 4.22 -2.93 18.42
CA SER A 196 3.51 -3.71 19.45
C SER A 196 2.33 -2.92 20.00
N TYR A 197 1.35 -3.64 20.56
CA TYR A 197 0.16 -3.00 21.17
C TYR A 197 0.46 -2.40 22.55
N GLU A 198 1.53 -2.87 23.19
CA GLU A 198 2.00 -2.45 24.52
C GLU A 198 2.78 -1.15 24.47
#